data_3574fbd640a8b338114d6b24448037fc
#
_entry.id   3574fbd640a8b338114d6b24448037fc
#
_cell.length_a   1.000
_cell.length_b   1.000
_cell.length_c   1.000
_cell.angle_alpha   90.00
_cell.angle_beta   90.00
_cell.angle_gamma   90.00
#
_symmetry.space_group_name_H-M   'P 1'
#
loop_
_entity.id
_entity.type
_entity.pdbx_description
1 polymer ?
#
loop_
_entity_poly.entity_id
_entity_poly.type
_entity_poly.pdbx_seq_one_letter_code
_entity_poly.pdbx_strand_id
1 'polypeptide(L)'
;HTPIPAGYRDHSQWEDEGFNYMTTQKAGRTVVSPTAVGDLLGQLCQQGGFSLWWDERQQKIPLLANRPPDRMPVAISDNASIVEKSAAVTDDAAAQISRVAIYFDSRSPFEQGKPENYRLLRLNIDGYAESEAATGAARTLTVYADWVTRETDALRLAARLLLRYRLIPQYLTLDLDAFDGGQRRAVNNGDVFDVTTGAMVTTEGQ
;
A
#
# COMPACT_ATOMS: atom_id res chain seq x y z
N HIS A 1 -0.69 -24.32 -17.37
CA HIS A 1 -0.87 -23.52 -16.14
C HIS A 1 -1.46 -24.41 -15.06
N THR A 2 -0.68 -24.72 -14.04
CA THR A 2 -1.21 -25.41 -12.86
C THR A 2 -1.86 -24.34 -11.98
N PRO A 3 -3.17 -24.41 -11.72
CA PRO A 3 -3.82 -23.46 -10.83
C PRO A 3 -3.22 -23.60 -9.41
N ILE A 4 -3.13 -22.50 -8.69
CA ILE A 4 -2.74 -22.53 -7.27
C ILE A 4 -3.75 -23.44 -6.55
N PRO A 5 -3.29 -24.55 -5.91
CA PRO A 5 -4.19 -25.44 -5.21
C PRO A 5 -5.03 -24.69 -4.17
N ALA A 6 -6.31 -25.06 -4.03
CA ALA A 6 -7.24 -24.36 -3.13
C ALA A 6 -6.76 -24.34 -1.67
N GLY A 7 -5.99 -25.34 -1.24
CA GLY A 7 -5.42 -25.42 0.11
C GLY A 7 -4.40 -24.32 0.43
N TYR A 8 -3.83 -23.66 -0.56
CA TYR A 8 -2.86 -22.55 -0.34
C TYR A 8 -3.52 -21.18 -0.22
N ARG A 9 -4.83 -21.08 -0.40
CA ARG A 9 -5.58 -19.83 -0.19
C ARG A 9 -6.24 -19.85 1.18
N ASP A 10 -6.14 -18.76 1.91
CA ASP A 10 -6.96 -18.57 3.10
C ASP A 10 -8.34 -18.04 2.70
N HIS A 11 -9.22 -19.00 2.33
CA HIS A 11 -10.52 -18.68 1.73
C HIS A 11 -11.37 -17.79 2.61
N SER A 12 -11.40 -18.07 3.91
CA SER A 12 -12.20 -17.31 4.88
C SER A 12 -11.70 -15.86 4.99
N GLN A 13 -10.38 -15.68 5.05
CA GLN A 13 -9.79 -14.34 5.11
C GLN A 13 -10.00 -13.57 3.80
N TRP A 14 -9.84 -14.21 2.65
CA TRP A 14 -10.07 -13.57 1.36
C TRP A 14 -11.53 -13.13 1.18
N GLU A 15 -12.47 -13.97 1.63
CA GLU A 15 -13.90 -13.65 1.59
C GLU A 15 -14.22 -12.48 2.54
N ASP A 16 -13.69 -12.48 3.75
CA ASP A 16 -13.89 -11.42 4.74
C ASP A 16 -13.33 -10.08 4.25
N GLU A 17 -12.07 -10.04 3.84
CA GLU A 17 -11.45 -8.84 3.31
C GLU A 17 -12.13 -8.35 2.01
N GLY A 18 -12.46 -9.26 1.11
CA GLY A 18 -13.17 -8.96 -0.12
C GLY A 18 -14.57 -8.41 0.13
N PHE A 19 -15.32 -9.05 1.00
CA PHE A 19 -16.70 -8.66 1.31
C PHE A 19 -16.79 -7.36 2.09
N ASN A 20 -15.99 -7.19 3.12
CA ASN A 20 -16.09 -6.01 3.99
C ASN A 20 -15.42 -4.76 3.42
N TYR A 21 -14.31 -4.91 2.68
CA TYR A 21 -13.48 -3.76 2.29
C TYR A 21 -13.36 -3.53 0.78
N MET A 22 -13.67 -4.54 -0.04
CA MET A 22 -13.49 -4.49 -1.49
C MET A 22 -14.76 -4.71 -2.31
N THR A 23 -15.92 -4.89 -1.67
CA THR A 23 -17.19 -5.28 -2.33
C THR A 23 -17.63 -4.41 -3.50
N THR A 24 -17.27 -3.14 -3.48
CA THR A 24 -17.69 -2.18 -4.52
C THR A 24 -16.65 -1.99 -5.61
N GLN A 25 -15.45 -2.55 -5.45
CA GLN A 25 -14.38 -2.41 -6.43
C GLN A 25 -14.57 -3.44 -7.55
N LYS A 26 -14.36 -2.99 -8.79
CA LYS A 26 -14.34 -3.88 -9.96
C LYS A 26 -13.01 -3.70 -10.68
N ALA A 27 -12.28 -4.79 -10.81
CA ALA A 27 -11.04 -4.83 -11.58
C ALA A 27 -11.24 -5.66 -12.84
N GLY A 28 -10.76 -5.17 -13.97
CA GLY A 28 -10.81 -5.90 -15.23
C GLY A 28 -9.70 -5.43 -16.17
N ARG A 29 -8.98 -6.39 -16.76
CA ARG A 29 -7.92 -6.11 -17.73
C ARG A 29 -7.88 -7.18 -18.80
N THR A 30 -7.67 -6.77 -20.05
CA THR A 30 -7.36 -7.68 -21.15
C THR A 30 -5.84 -7.78 -21.32
N VAL A 31 -5.31 -8.99 -21.27
CA VAL A 31 -3.88 -9.27 -21.47
C VAL A 31 -3.69 -9.75 -22.91
N VAL A 32 -3.02 -8.97 -23.74
CA VAL A 32 -2.83 -9.23 -25.18
C VAL A 32 -1.43 -9.74 -25.55
N SER A 33 -0.50 -9.67 -24.60
CA SER A 33 0.88 -10.17 -24.78
C SER A 33 1.28 -11.03 -23.58
N PRO A 34 2.20 -11.98 -23.77
CA PRO A 34 2.76 -12.72 -22.65
C PRO A 34 3.33 -11.78 -21.59
N THR A 35 2.77 -11.85 -20.38
CA THR A 35 3.17 -11.02 -19.24
C THR A 35 3.38 -11.94 -18.04
N ALA A 36 4.40 -11.68 -17.24
CA ALA A 36 4.64 -12.45 -16.03
C ALA A 36 3.47 -12.31 -15.05
N VAL A 37 3.05 -13.42 -14.47
CA VAL A 37 1.92 -13.43 -13.51
C VAL A 37 2.22 -12.55 -12.30
N GLY A 38 3.49 -12.52 -11.85
CA GLY A 38 3.94 -11.66 -10.75
C GLY A 38 3.71 -10.18 -11.02
N ASP A 39 3.99 -9.71 -12.26
CA ASP A 39 3.77 -8.33 -12.66
C ASP A 39 2.28 -7.98 -12.70
N LEU A 40 1.46 -8.89 -13.21
CA LEU A 40 0.01 -8.71 -13.23
C LEU A 40 -0.58 -8.65 -11.82
N LEU A 41 -0.13 -9.53 -10.93
CA LEU A 41 -0.55 -9.53 -9.53
C LEU A 41 -0.06 -8.28 -8.80
N GLY A 42 1.19 -7.86 -8.99
CA GLY A 42 1.73 -6.65 -8.40
C GLY A 42 0.93 -5.40 -8.79
N GLN A 43 0.61 -5.27 -10.08
CA GLN A 43 -0.25 -4.18 -10.56
C GLN A 43 -1.67 -4.24 -9.99
N LEU A 44 -2.26 -5.44 -9.93
CA LEU A 44 -3.58 -5.64 -9.37
C LEU A 44 -3.62 -5.28 -7.87
N CYS A 45 -2.63 -5.72 -7.10
CA CYS A 45 -2.48 -5.36 -5.68
C CYS A 45 -2.36 -3.86 -5.49
N GLN A 46 -1.49 -3.21 -6.25
CA GLN A 46 -1.27 -1.77 -6.17
C GLN A 46 -2.53 -0.97 -6.52
N GLN A 47 -3.19 -1.31 -7.60
CA GLN A 47 -4.39 -0.61 -8.08
C GLN A 47 -5.64 -0.96 -7.27
N GLY A 48 -5.77 -2.21 -6.86
CA GLY A 48 -6.84 -2.70 -5.97
C GLY A 48 -6.71 -2.24 -4.53
N GLY A 49 -5.50 -1.95 -4.07
CA GLY A 49 -5.24 -1.52 -2.70
C GLY A 49 -5.29 -2.65 -1.70
N PHE A 50 -4.66 -3.73 -2.02
CA PHE A 50 -4.47 -4.87 -1.13
C PHE A 50 -3.07 -5.45 -1.32
N SER A 51 -2.67 -6.29 -0.40
CA SER A 51 -1.39 -7.00 -0.40
C SER A 51 -1.62 -8.49 -0.38
N LEU A 52 -0.73 -9.23 -1.05
CA LEU A 52 -0.66 -10.67 -1.04
C LEU A 52 0.78 -11.08 -0.72
N TRP A 53 0.93 -12.08 0.12
CA TRP A 53 2.25 -12.65 0.41
C TRP A 53 2.14 -14.14 0.70
N TRP A 54 3.28 -14.84 0.72
CA TRP A 54 3.36 -16.20 1.18
C TRP A 54 3.60 -16.23 2.70
N ASP A 55 2.71 -16.85 3.45
CA ASP A 55 2.89 -17.10 4.89
C ASP A 55 3.47 -18.51 5.07
N GLU A 56 4.74 -18.56 5.44
CA GLU A 56 5.44 -19.84 5.63
C GLU A 56 4.90 -20.66 6.82
N ARG A 57 4.37 -20.00 7.83
CA ARG A 57 3.82 -20.68 9.02
C ARG A 57 2.52 -21.40 8.70
N GLN A 58 1.65 -20.73 7.99
CA GLN A 58 0.34 -21.26 7.63
C GLN A 58 0.38 -22.03 6.31
N GLN A 59 1.46 -21.89 5.54
CA GLN A 59 1.57 -22.38 4.16
C GLN A 59 0.40 -21.90 3.28
N LYS A 60 0.05 -20.64 3.43
CA LYS A 60 -1.05 -19.98 2.74
C LYS A 60 -0.65 -18.66 2.13
N ILE A 61 -1.46 -18.18 1.21
CA ILE A 61 -1.38 -16.84 0.65
C ILE A 61 -2.52 -16.02 1.25
N PRO A 62 -2.27 -15.22 2.29
CA PRO A 62 -3.25 -14.28 2.83
C PRO A 62 -3.44 -13.09 1.88
N LEU A 63 -4.62 -12.47 1.96
CA LEU A 63 -4.97 -11.22 1.33
C LEU A 63 -5.28 -10.20 2.43
N LEU A 64 -4.70 -9.02 2.36
CA LEU A 64 -4.99 -7.93 3.30
C LEU A 64 -5.32 -6.66 2.52
N ALA A 65 -6.51 -6.13 2.71
CA ALA A 65 -6.89 -4.83 2.18
C ALA A 65 -6.10 -3.70 2.88
N ASN A 66 -5.67 -2.69 2.14
CA ASN A 66 -5.02 -1.50 2.71
C ASN A 66 -6.07 -0.64 3.43
N ARG A 67 -6.27 -0.88 4.70
CA ARG A 67 -7.28 -0.30 5.58
C ARG A 67 -6.73 0.01 6.96
N PRO A 68 -7.38 0.84 7.75
CA PRO A 68 -7.04 0.97 9.17
C PRO A 68 -7.13 -0.38 9.90
N PRO A 69 -6.31 -0.61 10.92
CA PRO A 69 -6.34 -1.86 11.68
C PRO A 69 -7.68 -2.03 12.41
N ASP A 70 -8.22 -3.25 12.43
CA ASP A 70 -9.46 -3.57 13.14
C ASP A 70 -9.28 -3.66 14.65
N ARG A 71 -8.04 -3.86 15.10
CA ARG A 71 -7.68 -4.02 16.49
C ARG A 71 -6.71 -2.92 16.90
N MET A 72 -6.66 -2.63 18.19
CA MET A 72 -5.62 -1.75 18.70
C MET A 72 -4.25 -2.33 18.31
N PRO A 73 -3.38 -1.52 17.71
CA PRO A 73 -2.03 -1.92 17.39
C PRO A 73 -1.29 -2.44 18.63
N VAL A 74 -0.43 -3.41 18.45
CA VAL A 74 0.45 -3.87 19.54
C VAL A 74 1.49 -2.77 19.77
N ALA A 75 1.59 -2.31 21.02
CA ALA A 75 2.58 -1.33 21.41
C ALA A 75 3.98 -1.97 21.49
N ILE A 76 4.95 -1.32 20.86
CA ILE A 76 6.38 -1.67 20.97
C ILE A 76 7.17 -0.42 21.36
N SER A 77 8.17 -0.59 22.22
CA SER A 77 8.94 0.55 22.74
C SER A 77 10.40 0.19 22.95
N ASP A 78 11.27 1.21 22.99
CA ASP A 78 12.70 1.09 23.26
C ASP A 78 12.99 0.35 24.58
N ASN A 79 12.12 0.52 25.57
CA ASN A 79 12.35 -0.04 26.91
C ASN A 79 11.90 -1.48 27.08
N ALA A 80 11.12 -2.02 26.14
CA ALA A 80 10.50 -3.34 26.32
C ALA A 80 10.64 -4.28 25.13
N SER A 81 10.79 -3.75 23.93
CA SER A 81 10.59 -4.55 22.72
C SER A 81 11.63 -4.33 21.64
N ILE A 82 12.24 -3.15 21.60
CA ILE A 82 13.20 -2.76 20.57
C ILE A 82 14.61 -2.99 21.11
N VAL A 83 15.46 -3.62 20.31
CA VAL A 83 16.88 -3.80 20.66
C VAL A 83 17.54 -2.41 20.73
N GLU A 84 18.30 -2.19 21.80
CA GLU A 84 18.92 -0.88 22.07
C GLU A 84 19.72 -0.39 20.85
N LYS A 85 19.46 0.87 20.44
CA LYS A 85 20.14 1.54 19.32
C LYS A 85 19.89 0.93 17.93
N SER A 86 18.93 0.01 17.77
CA SER A 86 18.61 -0.56 16.46
C SER A 86 17.64 0.28 15.66
N ALA A 87 16.86 1.15 16.30
CA ALA A 87 15.86 1.97 15.62
C ALA A 87 16.51 3.08 14.78
N ALA A 88 16.18 3.12 13.51
CA ALA A 88 16.62 4.15 12.58
C ALA A 88 15.43 4.61 11.72
N VAL A 89 15.25 5.92 11.57
CA VAL A 89 14.23 6.53 10.73
C VAL A 89 14.88 7.12 9.49
N THR A 90 14.31 6.83 8.34
CA THR A 90 14.73 7.39 7.06
C THR A 90 13.56 8.08 6.39
N ASP A 91 13.72 9.34 6.03
CA ASP A 91 12.74 10.13 5.30
C ASP A 91 12.93 9.98 3.80
N ASP A 92 11.84 9.72 3.07
CA ASP A 92 11.85 9.70 1.62
C ASP A 92 11.16 10.96 1.06
N ALA A 93 11.87 12.06 1.12
CA ALA A 93 11.38 13.33 0.59
C ALA A 93 11.14 13.30 -0.94
N ALA A 94 11.77 12.36 -1.67
CA ALA A 94 11.56 12.20 -3.10
C ALA A 94 10.19 11.59 -3.43
N ALA A 95 9.64 10.80 -2.52
CA ALA A 95 8.33 10.18 -2.69
C ALA A 95 7.16 11.11 -2.36
N GLN A 96 7.39 12.29 -1.79
CA GLN A 96 6.32 13.25 -1.52
C GLN A 96 5.69 13.75 -2.82
N ILE A 97 4.35 13.77 -2.86
CA ILE A 97 3.58 14.24 -4.02
C ILE A 97 2.52 15.25 -3.61
N SER A 98 2.19 16.16 -4.53
CA SER A 98 1.10 17.14 -4.38
C SER A 98 -0.08 16.88 -5.32
N ARG A 99 0.14 16.07 -6.35
CA ARG A 99 -0.86 15.79 -7.38
C ARG A 99 -0.82 14.33 -7.78
N VAL A 100 -1.99 13.79 -8.13
CA VAL A 100 -2.11 12.45 -8.71
C VAL A 100 -2.87 12.55 -10.03
N ALA A 101 -2.35 11.92 -11.05
CA ALA A 101 -3.00 11.76 -12.34
C ALA A 101 -3.21 10.26 -12.61
N ILE A 102 -4.47 9.83 -12.62
CA ILE A 102 -4.83 8.44 -12.90
C ILE A 102 -5.37 8.36 -14.32
N TYR A 103 -4.68 7.59 -15.14
CA TYR A 103 -5.14 7.17 -16.45
C TYR A 103 -5.85 5.83 -16.31
N PHE A 104 -7.17 5.79 -16.52
CA PHE A 104 -8.02 4.62 -16.30
C PHE A 104 -8.94 4.36 -17.49
N ASP A 105 -9.70 3.25 -17.48
CA ASP A 105 -10.66 2.88 -18.51
C ASP A 105 -10.02 2.84 -19.91
N SER A 106 -9.02 1.98 -20.07
CA SER A 106 -8.29 1.79 -21.33
C SER A 106 -9.24 1.39 -22.46
N ARG A 107 -9.19 2.12 -23.58
CA ARG A 107 -10.03 1.87 -24.78
C ARG A 107 -9.53 0.73 -25.63
N SER A 108 -8.19 0.57 -25.69
CA SER A 108 -7.55 -0.49 -26.47
C SER A 108 -6.48 -1.20 -25.64
N PRO A 109 -6.54 -2.52 -25.51
CA PRO A 109 -5.52 -3.27 -24.77
C PRO A 109 -4.16 -3.30 -25.49
N PHE A 110 -4.10 -2.91 -26.78
CA PHE A 110 -2.87 -2.88 -27.56
C PHE A 110 -2.06 -1.59 -27.40
N GLU A 111 -2.65 -0.55 -26.81
CA GLU A 111 -2.07 0.77 -26.67
C GLU A 111 -1.83 1.16 -25.21
N GLN A 112 -1.42 0.19 -24.40
CA GLN A 112 -1.12 0.41 -22.98
C GLN A 112 0.00 1.44 -22.78
N GLY A 113 -0.15 2.31 -21.78
CA GLY A 113 0.81 3.36 -21.47
C GLY A 113 0.75 4.61 -22.37
N LYS A 114 -0.14 4.65 -23.36
CA LYS A 114 -0.37 5.86 -24.17
C LYS A 114 -1.50 6.70 -23.56
N PRO A 115 -1.26 7.96 -23.16
CA PRO A 115 -2.27 8.79 -22.48
C PRO A 115 -3.61 8.90 -23.21
N GLU A 116 -3.58 8.97 -24.55
CA GLU A 116 -4.76 9.10 -25.42
C GLU A 116 -5.68 7.87 -25.39
N ASN A 117 -5.16 6.74 -24.92
CA ASN A 117 -5.90 5.49 -24.79
C ASN A 117 -6.78 5.42 -23.52
N TYR A 118 -6.65 6.39 -22.63
CA TYR A 118 -7.28 6.35 -21.31
C TYR A 118 -8.19 7.56 -21.07
N ARG A 119 -9.09 7.39 -20.10
CA ARG A 119 -9.71 8.53 -19.42
C ARG A 119 -8.76 9.04 -18.35
N LEU A 120 -8.75 10.34 -18.11
CA LEU A 120 -7.87 10.97 -17.14
C LEU A 120 -8.65 11.54 -15.96
N LEU A 121 -8.27 11.14 -14.75
CA LEU A 121 -8.69 11.76 -13.51
C LEU A 121 -7.50 12.44 -12.85
N ARG A 122 -7.66 13.68 -12.44
CA ARG A 122 -6.66 14.44 -11.68
C ARG A 122 -7.19 14.78 -10.31
N LEU A 123 -6.37 14.53 -9.30
CA LEU A 123 -6.65 14.94 -7.93
C LEU A 123 -5.45 15.73 -7.40
N ASN A 124 -5.72 16.92 -6.89
CA ASN A 124 -4.71 17.78 -6.28
C ASN A 124 -4.98 17.88 -4.79
N ILE A 125 -3.94 18.09 -3.99
CA ILE A 125 -4.11 18.50 -2.60
C ILE A 125 -4.55 19.96 -2.59
N ASP A 126 -5.47 20.28 -1.70
CA ASP A 126 -5.90 21.66 -1.46
C ASP A 126 -4.81 22.48 -0.74
N GLY A 127 -3.81 21.84 -0.19
CA GLY A 127 -2.59 22.42 0.33
C GLY A 127 -1.57 22.79 -0.73
N TYR A 128 -2.00 23.50 -1.78
CA TYR A 128 -1.11 24.12 -2.77
C TYR A 128 0.05 24.86 -2.12
N ALA A 129 -0.21 25.47 -0.96
CA ALA A 129 0.78 26.17 -0.15
C ALA A 129 1.77 25.21 0.58
N GLU A 130 1.33 24.04 1.03
CA GLU A 130 2.21 23.13 1.78
C GLU A 130 3.25 22.45 0.90
N SER A 131 2.85 21.95 -0.25
CA SER A 131 3.74 21.17 -1.09
C SER A 131 4.66 22.01 -1.95
N GLU A 132 4.16 23.09 -2.56
CA GLU A 132 5.00 23.98 -3.38
C GLU A 132 5.89 24.89 -2.53
N ALA A 133 5.43 25.33 -1.37
CA ALA A 133 6.26 26.08 -0.42
C ALA A 133 7.39 25.22 0.17
N ALA A 134 7.14 23.93 0.43
CA ALA A 134 8.13 23.03 0.99
C ALA A 134 9.12 22.47 -0.04
N THR A 135 8.70 22.28 -1.28
CA THR A 135 9.50 21.59 -2.32
C THR A 135 9.86 22.48 -3.52
N GLY A 136 9.29 23.68 -3.61
CA GLY A 136 9.52 24.62 -4.72
C GLY A 136 8.88 24.24 -6.05
N ALA A 137 8.23 23.08 -6.14
CA ALA A 137 7.59 22.61 -7.37
C ALA A 137 6.47 21.60 -7.07
N ALA A 138 5.42 21.62 -7.91
CA ALA A 138 4.38 20.62 -7.88
C ALA A 138 4.91 19.27 -8.34
N ARG A 139 4.76 18.23 -7.52
CA ARG A 139 5.13 16.86 -7.85
C ARG A 139 3.89 16.05 -8.20
N THR A 140 3.81 15.56 -9.42
CA THR A 140 2.68 14.76 -9.91
C THR A 140 3.05 13.29 -10.01
N LEU A 141 2.32 12.43 -9.30
CA LEU A 141 2.37 10.98 -9.52
C LEU A 141 1.41 10.62 -10.65
N THR A 142 1.95 10.04 -11.70
CA THR A 142 1.16 9.55 -12.83
C THR A 142 1.05 8.03 -12.76
N VAL A 143 -0.18 7.52 -12.82
CA VAL A 143 -0.48 6.08 -12.76
C VAL A 143 -1.35 5.68 -13.93
N TYR A 144 -0.90 4.68 -14.68
CA TYR A 144 -1.73 3.99 -15.68
C TYR A 144 -2.41 2.80 -15.02
N ALA A 145 -3.70 2.97 -14.76
CA ALA A 145 -4.50 2.03 -13.98
C ALA A 145 -5.29 1.08 -14.89
N ASP A 146 -4.58 0.14 -15.50
CA ASP A 146 -5.14 -0.81 -16.50
C ASP A 146 -6.24 -1.71 -15.93
N TRP A 147 -6.26 -1.91 -14.62
CA TRP A 147 -7.28 -2.72 -13.95
C TRP A 147 -8.52 -1.93 -13.54
N VAL A 148 -8.47 -0.60 -13.62
CA VAL A 148 -9.53 0.30 -13.16
C VAL A 148 -10.36 0.77 -14.34
N THR A 149 -11.62 0.39 -14.36
CA THR A 149 -12.56 0.74 -15.45
C THR A 149 -13.59 1.80 -15.06
N ARG A 150 -13.74 2.08 -13.74
CA ARG A 150 -14.74 3.03 -13.25
C ARG A 150 -14.09 4.24 -12.59
N GLU A 151 -14.70 5.39 -12.81
CA GLU A 151 -14.25 6.66 -12.26
C GLU A 151 -14.24 6.67 -10.72
N THR A 152 -15.22 6.03 -10.08
CA THR A 152 -15.27 5.91 -8.62
C THR A 152 -14.08 5.13 -8.05
N ASP A 153 -13.61 4.10 -8.76
CA ASP A 153 -12.46 3.31 -8.33
C ASP A 153 -11.15 4.06 -8.63
N ALA A 154 -11.10 4.82 -9.73
CA ALA A 154 -9.99 5.72 -10.04
C ALA A 154 -9.87 6.83 -8.98
N LEU A 155 -10.99 7.40 -8.53
CA LEU A 155 -10.99 8.42 -7.46
C LEU A 155 -10.50 7.84 -6.13
N ARG A 156 -10.94 6.62 -5.77
CA ARG A 156 -10.46 5.94 -4.55
C ARG A 156 -8.96 5.67 -4.61
N LEU A 157 -8.46 5.20 -5.76
CA LEU A 157 -7.03 5.00 -5.98
C LEU A 157 -6.25 6.31 -5.83
N ALA A 158 -6.72 7.38 -6.48
CA ALA A 158 -6.09 8.69 -6.41
C ALA A 158 -6.06 9.23 -4.98
N ALA A 159 -7.19 9.17 -4.27
CA ALA A 159 -7.29 9.62 -2.87
C ALA A 159 -6.35 8.85 -1.95
N ARG A 160 -6.27 7.52 -2.10
CA ARG A 160 -5.37 6.66 -1.31
C ARG A 160 -3.91 7.00 -1.55
N LEU A 161 -3.50 7.16 -2.80
CA LEU A 161 -2.12 7.53 -3.14
C LEU A 161 -1.77 8.92 -2.62
N LEU A 162 -2.69 9.87 -2.76
CA LEU A 162 -2.50 11.22 -2.28
C LEU A 162 -2.37 11.26 -0.75
N LEU A 163 -3.25 10.57 -0.01
CA LEU A 163 -3.18 10.49 1.45
C LEU A 163 -1.87 9.85 1.93
N ARG A 164 -1.37 8.85 1.22
CA ARG A 164 -0.14 8.14 1.59
C ARG A 164 1.11 8.99 1.38
N TYR A 165 1.18 9.75 0.29
CA TYR A 165 2.40 10.43 -0.14
C TYR A 165 2.35 11.96 -0.04
N ARG A 166 1.25 12.54 0.45
CA ARG A 166 1.15 14.00 0.65
C ARG A 166 2.14 14.53 1.69
N LEU A 167 2.45 13.73 2.70
CA LEU A 167 3.52 13.98 3.65
C LEU A 167 4.74 13.18 3.22
N ILE A 168 5.91 13.56 3.69
CA ILE A 168 7.14 12.81 3.46
C ILE A 168 6.99 11.43 4.09
N PRO A 169 7.03 10.35 3.31
CA PRO A 169 6.97 9.00 3.87
C PRO A 169 8.21 8.75 4.74
N GLN A 170 7.97 8.17 5.90
CA GLN A 170 9.01 7.75 6.82
C GLN A 170 9.12 6.23 6.85
N TYR A 171 10.32 5.73 6.82
CA TYR A 171 10.64 4.30 6.96
C TYR A 171 11.37 4.10 8.27
N LEU A 172 10.76 3.31 9.16
CA LEU A 172 11.37 2.91 10.42
C LEU A 172 11.95 1.51 10.27
N THR A 173 13.24 1.39 10.48
CA THR A 173 13.94 0.10 10.57
C THR A 173 14.33 -0.12 12.02
N LEU A 174 14.02 -1.29 12.58
CA LEU A 174 14.36 -1.63 13.95
C LEU A 174 14.51 -3.15 14.11
N ASP A 175 15.29 -3.56 15.08
CA ASP A 175 15.37 -4.94 15.51
C ASP A 175 14.48 -5.14 16.74
N LEU A 176 13.62 -6.15 16.68
CA LEU A 176 12.77 -6.51 17.81
C LEU A 176 13.40 -7.60 18.65
N ASP A 177 13.28 -7.49 19.96
CA ASP A 177 13.57 -8.63 20.82
C ASP A 177 12.67 -9.81 20.42
N ALA A 178 13.30 -10.96 20.23
CA ALA A 178 12.61 -12.17 19.78
C ALA A 178 11.58 -12.68 20.82
N PHE A 179 11.70 -12.24 22.06
CA PHE A 179 10.86 -12.73 23.15
C PHE A 179 10.16 -11.60 23.87
N ASP A 180 8.89 -11.83 24.18
CA ASP A 180 8.06 -10.96 25.01
C ASP A 180 7.54 -11.75 26.19
N GLY A 181 7.99 -11.37 27.41
CA GLY A 181 7.62 -12.09 28.63
C GLY A 181 7.96 -13.59 28.64
N GLY A 182 9.00 -14.00 27.90
CA GLY A 182 9.42 -15.40 27.77
C GLY A 182 8.73 -16.17 26.63
N GLN A 183 7.84 -15.54 25.88
CA GLN A 183 7.21 -16.11 24.69
C GLN A 183 7.81 -15.52 23.44
N ARG A 184 7.98 -16.35 22.39
CA ARG A 184 8.44 -15.86 21.10
C ARG A 184 7.44 -14.88 20.50
N ARG A 185 7.90 -13.67 20.23
CA ARG A 185 7.09 -12.64 19.60
C ARG A 185 6.65 -13.07 18.20
N ALA A 186 5.36 -13.01 17.94
CA ALA A 186 4.79 -13.27 16.63
C ALA A 186 4.61 -11.92 15.90
N VAL A 187 5.44 -11.71 14.87
CA VAL A 187 5.33 -10.57 13.95
C VAL A 187 5.08 -11.14 12.55
N ASN A 188 4.06 -10.65 11.88
CA ASN A 188 3.70 -11.08 10.53
C ASN A 188 3.69 -9.88 9.58
N ASN A 189 3.82 -10.15 8.30
CA ASN A 189 3.63 -9.14 7.27
C ASN A 189 2.19 -8.59 7.35
N GLY A 190 2.07 -7.27 7.29
CA GLY A 190 0.78 -6.59 7.40
C GLY A 190 0.33 -6.26 8.82
N ASP A 191 1.06 -6.70 9.85
CA ASP A 191 0.77 -6.28 11.22
C ASP A 191 1.01 -4.78 11.38
N VAL A 192 0.17 -4.15 12.21
CA VAL A 192 0.26 -2.73 12.57
C VAL A 192 0.71 -2.61 14.01
N PHE A 193 1.70 -1.78 14.25
CA PHE A 193 2.28 -1.53 15.57
C PHE A 193 2.15 -0.06 15.94
N ASP A 194 1.97 0.17 17.24
CA ASP A 194 2.14 1.49 17.85
C ASP A 194 3.57 1.58 18.40
N VAL A 195 4.40 2.39 17.77
CA VAL A 195 5.84 2.42 18.03
C VAL A 195 6.20 3.66 18.82
N THR A 196 6.82 3.47 20.00
CA THR A 196 7.38 4.54 20.81
C THR A 196 8.90 4.36 20.88
N THR A 197 9.64 5.23 20.21
CA THR A 197 11.11 5.20 20.20
C THR A 197 11.70 6.60 20.19
N GLY A 198 12.84 6.77 20.88
CA GLY A 198 13.59 8.02 20.86
C GLY A 198 14.22 8.35 19.50
N ALA A 199 14.21 7.41 18.54
CA ALA A 199 14.63 7.66 17.17
C ALA A 199 13.59 8.46 16.36
N MET A 200 12.33 8.49 16.80
CA MET A 200 11.26 9.26 16.17
C MET A 200 10.97 10.51 16.99
N VAL A 201 11.20 11.67 16.39
CA VAL A 201 10.78 12.95 16.97
C VAL A 201 9.44 13.31 16.33
N THR A 202 8.41 13.45 17.15
CA THR A 202 7.11 13.95 16.68
C THR A 202 7.24 15.40 16.19
N THR A 203 6.30 15.84 15.34
CA THR A 203 6.23 17.24 14.88
C THR A 203 6.12 18.25 16.04
N GLU A 204 5.80 17.79 17.25
CA GLU A 204 5.71 18.58 18.47
C GLU A 204 7.00 18.52 19.31
N GLY A 205 8.04 17.82 18.83
CA GLY A 205 9.36 17.77 19.49
C GLY A 205 9.41 16.94 20.79
N GLN A 206 8.44 16.03 20.98
CA GLN A 206 8.40 15.11 22.12
C GLN A 206 8.70 13.68 21.70
#